data_84c514eb05c7a1f25ea5b34e6823f6cf
#
_entry.id   84c514eb05c7a1f25ea5b34e6823f6cf
#
_cell.length_a   1.000
_cell.length_b   1.000
_cell.length_c   1.000
_cell.angle_alpha   90.00
_cell.angle_beta   90.00
_cell.angle_gamma   90.00
#
_symmetry.space_group_name_H-M   'P 1'
#
loop_
_entity.id
_entity.type
_entity.pdbx_description
1 polymer ?
#
loop_
_entity_poly.entity_id
_entity_poly.type
_entity_poly.pdbx_seq_one_letter_code
_entity_poly.pdbx_strand_id
1 'polypeptide(L)'
;MAVKLKRPILVGGIGLSLLLWLLSSVQNFITDNSEPTILGIIVVILGVWLLKRPKYLPSHKPSIILSPTKKAAEEAIALLSITIDKVSMTVEGINKSEKISNDITQLHQQVKIITQELERQELSIVITGNKGVGKTTFTEILKSQWNSQKLPKIKVIDITWEPEWATNNEYAKVNPLSPYDLILFLTTGDLIDSEFQALSKLTTLGQRFILIWNKQDLYLPDQKLQVIQKIKETLSTINSEKNLVGISVKPNPIKVRKYQQDGTIQEYIEQPLPEISQLTEKLNQLLEEEREKLVWATTIRKAEIFRLEAQNILNKIRKERALPVIEKYQWIAAATAFAN
;
A
#
# COMPACT_ATOMS: atom_id res chain seq x y z
N MET A 1 14.54 -2.30 -33.47
CA MET A 1 13.64 -1.12 -33.43
C MET A 1 12.22 -1.58 -33.72
N ALA A 2 11.41 -1.84 -32.71
CA ALA A 2 10.02 -2.26 -32.86
C ALA A 2 9.11 -1.14 -32.34
N VAL A 3 8.42 -0.48 -33.24
CA VAL A 3 7.47 0.61 -32.96
C VAL A 3 6.21 -0.01 -32.33
N LYS A 4 6.01 0.22 -31.04
CA LYS A 4 4.74 -0.08 -30.34
C LYS A 4 3.67 0.91 -30.82
N LEU A 5 2.86 0.50 -31.82
CA LEU A 5 1.65 1.22 -32.21
C LEU A 5 0.66 1.26 -31.03
N LYS A 6 0.39 2.46 -30.53
CA LYS A 6 -0.64 2.70 -29.50
C LYS A 6 -2.01 2.42 -30.12
N ARG A 7 -2.71 1.45 -29.57
CA ARG A 7 -4.04 0.94 -29.97
C ARG A 7 -5.28 1.79 -29.60
N PRO A 8 -5.26 3.06 -29.21
CA PRO A 8 -6.51 3.81 -28.92
C PRO A 8 -7.25 4.27 -30.17
N ILE A 9 -6.59 4.40 -31.34
CA ILE A 9 -7.23 4.91 -32.57
C ILE A 9 -8.10 3.82 -33.23
N LEU A 10 -7.70 2.55 -33.17
CA LEU A 10 -8.46 1.42 -33.73
C LEU A 10 -9.75 1.14 -32.95
N VAL A 11 -9.71 1.25 -31.62
CA VAL A 11 -10.89 1.04 -30.74
C VAL A 11 -11.89 2.19 -30.87
N GLY A 12 -11.40 3.44 -31.04
CA GLY A 12 -12.24 4.61 -31.30
C GLY A 12 -12.92 4.57 -32.67
N GLY A 13 -12.20 4.12 -33.70
CA GLY A 13 -12.75 4.04 -35.10
C GLY A 13 -13.81 2.95 -35.23
N ILE A 14 -13.60 1.77 -34.65
CA ILE A 14 -14.58 0.68 -34.62
C ILE A 14 -15.82 1.07 -33.78
N GLY A 15 -15.64 1.75 -32.65
CA GLY A 15 -16.72 2.25 -31.83
C GLY A 15 -17.58 3.28 -32.57
N LEU A 16 -16.94 4.19 -33.31
CA LEU A 16 -17.63 5.25 -34.06
C LEU A 16 -18.40 4.69 -35.25
N SER A 17 -17.82 3.73 -35.98
CA SER A 17 -18.49 3.07 -37.13
C SER A 17 -19.67 2.20 -36.69
N LEU A 18 -19.57 1.51 -35.54
CA LEU A 18 -20.67 0.77 -34.93
C LEU A 18 -21.79 1.70 -34.45
N LEU A 19 -21.47 2.87 -33.93
CA LEU A 19 -22.42 3.88 -33.48
C LEU A 19 -23.15 4.52 -34.65
N LEU A 20 -22.43 4.82 -35.74
CA LEU A 20 -23.03 5.34 -36.98
C LEU A 20 -23.92 4.30 -37.72
N TRP A 21 -23.50 3.02 -37.69
CA TRP A 21 -24.30 1.92 -38.22
C TRP A 21 -25.57 1.69 -37.38
N LEU A 22 -25.51 1.74 -36.07
CA LEU A 22 -26.66 1.69 -35.17
C LEU A 22 -27.60 2.87 -35.35
N LEU A 23 -27.07 4.10 -35.49
CA LEU A 23 -27.88 5.30 -35.79
C LEU A 23 -28.59 5.20 -37.13
N SER A 24 -27.90 4.73 -38.16
CA SER A 24 -28.51 4.48 -39.51
C SER A 24 -29.57 3.39 -39.44
N SER A 25 -29.36 2.33 -38.68
CA SER A 25 -30.29 1.22 -38.51
C SER A 25 -31.56 1.66 -37.76
N VAL A 26 -31.40 2.53 -36.73
CA VAL A 26 -32.52 3.14 -35.99
C VAL A 26 -33.30 4.11 -36.88
N GLN A 27 -32.63 4.91 -37.71
CA GLN A 27 -33.27 5.87 -38.62
C GLN A 27 -34.10 5.16 -39.67
N ASN A 28 -33.62 4.06 -40.25
CA ASN A 28 -34.36 3.25 -41.22
C ASN A 28 -35.57 2.53 -40.58
N PHE A 29 -35.47 2.19 -39.27
CA PHE A 29 -36.54 1.52 -38.54
C PHE A 29 -37.66 2.49 -38.11
N ILE A 30 -37.31 3.77 -37.81
CA ILE A 30 -38.31 4.82 -37.46
C ILE A 30 -39.09 5.28 -38.66
N THR A 31 -38.51 5.20 -39.87
CA THR A 31 -39.20 5.61 -41.12
C THR A 31 -40.19 4.57 -41.64
N ASP A 32 -40.02 3.29 -41.26
CA ASP A 32 -40.89 2.21 -41.74
C ASP A 32 -42.04 1.82 -40.79
N ASN A 33 -41.95 2.18 -39.50
CA ASN A 33 -42.99 1.86 -38.48
C ASN A 33 -43.31 3.07 -37.62
N SER A 34 -44.54 3.53 -37.64
CA SER A 34 -45.06 4.70 -36.90
C SER A 34 -45.24 4.48 -35.39
N GLU A 35 -44.82 3.36 -34.82
CA GLU A 35 -44.88 3.13 -33.37
C GLU A 35 -43.48 3.04 -32.73
N PRO A 36 -43.21 3.74 -31.58
CA PRO A 36 -41.96 3.65 -30.90
C PRO A 36 -41.82 2.27 -30.26
N THR A 37 -41.10 1.40 -30.95
CA THR A 37 -40.91 0.02 -30.48
C THR A 37 -40.05 -0.07 -29.24
N ILE A 38 -40.33 -1.03 -28.40
CA ILE A 38 -39.59 -1.39 -27.15
C ILE A 38 -38.07 -1.42 -27.36
N LEU A 39 -37.60 -1.77 -28.58
CA LEU A 39 -36.18 -1.81 -28.97
C LEU A 39 -35.55 -0.39 -28.98
N GLY A 40 -36.26 0.65 -29.44
CA GLY A 40 -35.75 2.03 -29.40
C GLY A 40 -35.57 2.53 -27.98
N ILE A 41 -36.51 2.20 -27.08
CA ILE A 41 -36.44 2.55 -25.66
C ILE A 41 -35.26 1.81 -24.98
N ILE A 42 -35.05 0.54 -25.29
CA ILE A 42 -33.91 -0.24 -24.75
C ILE A 42 -32.57 0.35 -25.21
N VAL A 43 -32.45 0.78 -26.47
CA VAL A 43 -31.22 1.42 -27.00
C VAL A 43 -30.94 2.76 -26.32
N VAL A 44 -31.98 3.56 -26.07
CA VAL A 44 -31.85 4.84 -25.34
C VAL A 44 -31.47 4.57 -23.87
N ILE A 45 -32.10 3.61 -23.22
CA ILE A 45 -31.79 3.24 -21.83
C ILE A 45 -30.34 2.67 -21.75
N LEU A 46 -29.94 1.81 -22.67
CA LEU A 46 -28.56 1.29 -22.75
C LEU A 46 -27.56 2.42 -23.07
N GLY A 47 -27.88 3.34 -23.96
CA GLY A 47 -27.07 4.51 -24.26
C GLY A 47 -26.91 5.43 -23.05
N VAL A 48 -28.00 5.76 -22.38
CA VAL A 48 -27.96 6.55 -21.13
C VAL A 48 -27.25 5.80 -20.01
N TRP A 49 -27.39 4.49 -19.91
CA TRP A 49 -26.67 3.66 -18.94
C TRP A 49 -25.16 3.58 -19.25
N LEU A 50 -24.77 3.48 -20.53
CA LEU A 50 -23.37 3.54 -20.96
C LEU A 50 -22.74 4.92 -20.76
N LEU A 51 -23.50 5.99 -21.00
CA LEU A 51 -23.06 7.38 -20.77
C LEU A 51 -23.04 7.74 -19.27
N LYS A 52 -23.95 7.15 -18.46
CA LYS A 52 -24.02 7.32 -17.02
C LYS A 52 -23.25 6.25 -16.24
N ARG A 53 -22.53 5.33 -16.90
CA ARG A 53 -21.55 4.55 -16.15
C ARG A 53 -20.73 5.55 -15.37
N PRO A 54 -20.75 5.51 -14.02
CA PRO A 54 -19.83 6.33 -13.25
C PRO A 54 -18.47 5.98 -13.85
N LYS A 55 -17.83 6.97 -14.48
CA LYS A 55 -16.39 6.86 -14.73
C LYS A 55 -15.88 6.48 -13.36
N TYR A 56 -15.40 5.24 -13.19
CA TYR A 56 -14.68 4.88 -11.98
C TYR A 56 -13.77 6.04 -11.74
N LEU A 57 -14.05 6.77 -10.66
CA LEU A 57 -13.15 7.83 -10.22
C LEU A 57 -11.78 7.17 -10.32
N PRO A 58 -10.82 7.77 -11.05
CA PRO A 58 -9.52 7.17 -11.22
C PRO A 58 -9.10 6.79 -9.83
N SER A 59 -8.83 5.50 -9.63
CA SER A 59 -8.24 5.00 -8.40
C SER A 59 -7.18 6.05 -8.04
N HIS A 60 -7.41 6.76 -6.95
CA HIS A 60 -6.51 7.81 -6.52
C HIS A 60 -5.19 7.09 -6.33
N LYS A 61 -4.32 7.19 -7.35
CA LYS A 61 -2.94 6.72 -7.19
C LYS A 61 -2.46 7.51 -5.99
N PRO A 62 -2.04 6.87 -4.90
CA PRO A 62 -1.49 7.61 -3.79
C PRO A 62 -0.44 8.53 -4.41
N SER A 63 -0.62 9.84 -4.25
CA SER A 63 0.35 10.80 -4.74
C SER A 63 1.65 10.42 -4.06
N ILE A 64 2.64 10.02 -4.85
CA ILE A 64 3.99 9.78 -4.34
C ILE A 64 4.38 11.10 -3.70
N ILE A 65 4.37 11.13 -2.37
CA ILE A 65 4.76 12.31 -1.62
C ILE A 65 6.28 12.35 -1.73
N LEU A 66 6.78 13.08 -2.74
CA LEU A 66 8.20 13.19 -3.03
C LEU A 66 9.00 13.69 -1.82
N SER A 67 8.37 14.48 -0.94
CA SER A 67 8.96 14.96 0.32
C SER A 67 7.84 15.22 1.33
N PRO A 68 7.63 14.36 2.35
CA PRO A 68 6.67 14.61 3.40
C PRO A 68 7.08 15.84 4.21
N THR A 69 6.15 16.78 4.36
CA THR A 69 6.32 17.99 5.17
C THR A 69 5.25 18.03 6.27
N LYS A 70 5.52 18.77 7.35
CA LYS A 70 4.54 18.98 8.42
C LYS A 70 3.24 19.55 7.87
N LYS A 71 3.35 20.57 6.98
CA LYS A 71 2.20 21.20 6.34
C LYS A 71 1.35 20.21 5.53
N ALA A 72 1.99 19.33 4.76
CA ALA A 72 1.26 18.30 4.00
C ALA A 72 0.52 17.30 4.92
N ALA A 73 1.10 16.99 6.09
CA ALA A 73 0.44 16.15 7.08
C ALA A 73 -0.77 16.85 7.72
N GLU A 74 -0.63 18.12 8.07
CA GLU A 74 -1.73 18.95 8.58
C GLU A 74 -2.88 19.09 7.55
N GLU A 75 -2.54 19.32 6.28
CA GLU A 75 -3.52 19.36 5.18
C GLU A 75 -4.24 18.00 5.00
N ALA A 76 -3.54 16.89 5.11
CA ALA A 76 -4.14 15.55 5.02
C ALA A 76 -5.14 15.30 6.16
N ILE A 77 -4.80 15.72 7.39
CA ILE A 77 -5.70 15.64 8.56
C ILE A 77 -6.92 16.54 8.35
N ALA A 78 -6.74 17.76 7.85
CA ALA A 78 -7.84 18.68 7.58
C ALA A 78 -8.81 18.11 6.53
N LEU A 79 -8.29 17.53 5.44
CA LEU A 79 -9.10 16.87 4.42
C LEU A 79 -9.87 15.65 4.96
N LEU A 80 -9.27 14.88 5.87
CA LEU A 80 -9.94 13.79 6.57
C LEU A 80 -11.11 14.34 7.39
N SER A 81 -10.89 15.38 8.23
CA SER A 81 -11.94 16.00 9.04
C SER A 81 -13.10 16.49 8.18
N ILE A 82 -12.84 17.24 7.10
CA ILE A 82 -13.86 17.71 6.16
C ILE A 82 -14.66 16.55 5.56
N THR A 83 -13.99 15.42 5.28
CA THR A 83 -14.65 14.25 4.71
C THR A 83 -15.60 13.60 5.74
N ILE A 84 -15.18 13.50 7.01
CA ILE A 84 -15.99 12.95 8.09
C ILE A 84 -17.21 13.87 8.36
N ASP A 85 -17.02 15.20 8.36
CA ASP A 85 -18.11 16.16 8.53
C ASP A 85 -19.16 16.00 7.42
N LYS A 86 -18.74 15.78 6.17
CA LYS A 86 -19.65 15.46 5.06
C LYS A 86 -20.43 14.15 5.30
N VAL A 87 -19.80 13.14 5.88
CA VAL A 87 -20.50 11.90 6.26
C VAL A 87 -21.54 12.20 7.33
N SER A 88 -21.16 12.93 8.39
CA SER A 88 -22.04 13.29 9.50
C SER A 88 -23.27 14.08 9.03
N MET A 89 -23.07 15.12 8.22
CA MET A 89 -24.16 15.91 7.62
C MET A 89 -25.06 15.06 6.72
N THR A 90 -24.48 14.09 6.00
CA THR A 90 -25.27 13.23 5.11
C THR A 90 -26.12 12.23 5.91
N VAL A 91 -25.70 11.84 7.11
CA VAL A 91 -26.45 10.93 7.99
C VAL A 91 -27.58 11.64 8.73
N GLU A 92 -27.48 12.94 8.96
CA GLU A 92 -28.58 13.73 9.56
C GLU A 92 -29.82 13.64 8.67
N GLY A 93 -30.91 13.07 9.21
CA GLY A 93 -32.18 12.87 8.48
C GLY A 93 -32.44 11.46 7.99
N ILE A 94 -31.58 10.47 8.31
CA ILE A 94 -31.89 9.04 8.13
C ILE A 94 -32.17 8.43 9.51
N ASN A 95 -33.07 7.45 9.57
CA ASN A 95 -33.14 6.55 10.73
C ASN A 95 -31.75 5.91 10.93
N LYS A 96 -31.00 6.42 11.91
CA LYS A 96 -29.59 6.09 12.13
C LYS A 96 -29.47 4.59 12.36
N SER A 97 -28.83 3.89 11.44
CA SER A 97 -28.24 2.61 11.79
C SER A 97 -27.18 2.88 12.87
N GLU A 98 -27.34 2.31 14.04
CA GLU A 98 -26.41 2.43 15.18
C GLU A 98 -24.96 2.16 14.76
N LYS A 99 -24.78 1.26 13.80
CA LYS A 99 -23.48 0.92 13.21
C LYS A 99 -22.81 2.13 12.53
N ILE A 100 -23.53 2.90 11.72
CA ILE A 100 -22.97 4.08 11.02
C ILE A 100 -22.58 5.16 12.03
N SER A 101 -23.38 5.35 13.09
CA SER A 101 -23.07 6.30 14.16
C SER A 101 -21.78 5.92 14.88
N ASN A 102 -21.57 4.62 15.14
CA ASN A 102 -20.36 4.10 15.77
C ASN A 102 -19.15 4.26 14.85
N ASP A 103 -19.28 3.97 13.54
CA ASP A 103 -18.20 4.13 12.56
C ASP A 103 -17.76 5.61 12.49
N ILE A 104 -18.69 6.56 12.49
CA ILE A 104 -18.38 8.01 12.48
C ILE A 104 -17.65 8.42 13.78
N THR A 105 -18.13 7.94 14.92
CA THR A 105 -17.50 8.22 16.22
C THR A 105 -16.07 7.70 16.26
N GLN A 106 -15.82 6.49 15.75
CA GLN A 106 -14.48 5.93 15.64
C GLN A 106 -13.58 6.78 14.73
N LEU A 107 -14.09 7.24 13.57
CA LEU A 107 -13.33 8.10 12.67
C LEU A 107 -12.93 9.43 13.34
N HIS A 108 -13.82 10.08 14.09
CA HIS A 108 -13.48 11.28 14.85
C HIS A 108 -12.41 11.02 15.90
N GLN A 109 -12.45 9.86 16.60
CA GLN A 109 -11.39 9.46 17.53
C GLN A 109 -10.05 9.27 16.81
N GLN A 110 -10.06 8.66 15.60
CA GLN A 110 -8.84 8.50 14.81
C GLN A 110 -8.22 9.83 14.39
N VAL A 111 -9.03 10.83 14.01
CA VAL A 111 -8.53 12.19 13.72
C VAL A 111 -7.76 12.74 14.92
N LYS A 112 -8.35 12.63 16.13
CA LYS A 112 -7.70 13.11 17.37
C LYS A 112 -6.36 12.40 17.62
N ILE A 113 -6.34 11.07 17.47
CA ILE A 113 -5.13 10.26 17.65
C ILE A 113 -4.05 10.68 16.64
N ILE A 114 -4.38 10.77 15.35
CA ILE A 114 -3.43 11.14 14.30
C ILE A 114 -2.88 12.55 14.50
N THR A 115 -3.71 13.48 14.96
CA THR A 115 -3.28 14.86 15.27
C THR A 115 -2.28 14.88 16.42
N GLN A 116 -2.49 14.07 17.46
CA GLN A 116 -1.55 13.93 18.58
C GLN A 116 -0.24 13.23 18.14
N GLU A 117 -0.34 12.26 17.23
CA GLU A 117 0.81 11.55 16.70
C GLU A 117 1.70 12.42 15.79
N LEU A 118 1.21 13.54 15.27
CA LEU A 118 1.98 14.42 14.38
C LEU A 118 3.28 14.93 15.02
N GLU A 119 3.26 15.16 16.32
CA GLU A 119 4.41 15.69 17.10
C GLU A 119 5.10 14.64 17.98
N ARG A 120 4.77 13.36 17.77
CA ARG A 120 5.37 12.28 18.56
C ARG A 120 6.86 12.17 18.35
N GLN A 121 7.56 11.87 19.43
CA GLN A 121 9.00 11.64 19.45
C GLN A 121 9.36 10.16 19.24
N GLU A 122 8.42 9.26 19.46
CA GLU A 122 8.59 7.83 19.31
C GLU A 122 8.34 7.39 17.88
N LEU A 123 9.25 6.55 17.34
CA LEU A 123 9.11 5.93 16.03
C LEU A 123 8.62 4.50 16.15
N SER A 124 7.70 4.14 15.26
CA SER A 124 7.19 2.78 15.14
C SER A 124 7.94 2.06 14.02
N ILE A 125 8.76 1.08 14.38
CA ILE A 125 9.52 0.25 13.44
C ILE A 125 8.91 -1.14 13.41
N VAL A 126 8.64 -1.67 12.23
CA VAL A 126 8.19 -3.04 12.04
C VAL A 126 9.28 -3.88 11.40
N ILE A 127 9.50 -5.07 11.96
CA ILE A 127 10.37 -6.11 11.40
C ILE A 127 9.47 -7.13 10.70
N THR A 128 9.75 -7.40 9.44
CA THR A 128 8.98 -8.37 8.66
C THR A 128 9.87 -9.17 7.71
N GLY A 129 9.32 -10.17 7.06
CA GLY A 129 10.03 -11.06 6.14
C GLY A 129 9.50 -12.50 6.26
N ASN A 130 9.98 -13.38 5.40
CA ASN A 130 9.56 -14.78 5.35
C ASN A 130 9.86 -15.56 6.64
N LYS A 131 9.24 -16.72 6.79
CA LYS A 131 9.54 -17.63 7.90
C LYS A 131 11.00 -18.12 7.83
N GLY A 132 11.67 -18.15 8.97
CA GLY A 132 13.05 -18.68 9.05
C GLY A 132 14.17 -17.70 8.70
N VAL A 133 13.86 -16.44 8.32
CA VAL A 133 14.88 -15.42 7.97
C VAL A 133 15.63 -14.86 9.19
N GLY A 134 15.21 -15.20 10.41
CA GLY A 134 15.88 -14.76 11.65
C GLY A 134 15.27 -13.53 12.32
N LYS A 135 14.00 -13.20 12.06
CA LYS A 135 13.30 -12.02 12.63
C LYS A 135 13.37 -11.96 14.15
N THR A 136 13.00 -13.02 14.84
CA THR A 136 12.97 -13.08 16.31
C THR A 136 14.34 -12.81 16.93
N THR A 137 15.38 -13.51 16.45
CA THR A 137 16.77 -13.31 16.90
C THR A 137 17.24 -11.86 16.64
N PHE A 138 16.89 -11.33 15.46
CA PHE A 138 17.22 -9.95 15.10
C PHE A 138 16.51 -8.96 16.03
N THR A 139 15.22 -9.17 16.31
CA THR A 139 14.43 -8.33 17.22
C THR A 139 15.04 -8.27 18.64
N GLU A 140 15.51 -9.43 19.15
CA GLU A 140 16.15 -9.52 20.46
C GLU A 140 17.46 -8.73 20.48
N ILE A 141 18.31 -8.90 19.48
CA ILE A 141 19.58 -8.18 19.38
C ILE A 141 19.37 -6.69 19.21
N LEU A 142 18.45 -6.30 18.33
CA LEU A 142 18.14 -4.90 18.11
C LEU A 142 17.65 -4.22 19.40
N LYS A 143 16.74 -4.85 20.15
CA LYS A 143 16.25 -4.35 21.43
C LYS A 143 17.36 -4.23 22.48
N SER A 144 18.23 -5.23 22.59
CA SER A 144 19.32 -5.24 23.57
C SER A 144 20.34 -4.13 23.30
N GLN A 145 20.74 -3.94 22.04
CA GLN A 145 21.66 -2.88 21.66
C GLN A 145 21.04 -1.49 21.73
N TRP A 146 19.77 -1.36 21.34
CA TRP A 146 19.06 -0.09 21.36
C TRP A 146 18.84 0.46 22.77
N ASN A 147 18.50 -0.42 23.72
CA ASN A 147 18.35 -0.03 25.12
C ASN A 147 19.66 0.43 25.79
N SER A 148 20.82 0.02 25.25
CA SER A 148 22.13 0.43 25.75
C SER A 148 22.59 1.80 25.22
N GLN A 149 21.97 2.33 24.19
CA GLN A 149 22.29 3.61 23.58
C GLN A 149 21.22 4.65 23.92
N LYS A 150 21.59 5.93 24.11
CA LYS A 150 20.64 7.06 24.30
C LYS A 150 19.90 7.41 23.00
N LEU A 151 19.28 6.43 22.37
CA LEU A 151 18.56 6.58 21.12
C LEU A 151 17.08 6.95 21.35
N PRO A 152 16.40 7.55 20.37
CA PRO A 152 14.98 7.89 20.48
C PRO A 152 14.15 6.62 20.76
N LYS A 153 13.07 6.78 21.52
CA LYS A 153 12.15 5.67 21.81
C LYS A 153 11.65 5.03 20.52
N ILE A 154 11.87 3.72 20.41
CA ILE A 154 11.45 2.93 19.25
C ILE A 154 10.53 1.84 19.73
N LYS A 155 9.37 1.74 19.09
CA LYS A 155 8.48 0.60 19.23
C LYS A 155 8.78 -0.41 18.11
N VAL A 156 9.40 -1.54 18.47
CA VAL A 156 9.72 -2.61 17.52
C VAL A 156 8.67 -3.72 17.61
N ILE A 157 8.07 -4.06 16.48
CA ILE A 157 7.06 -5.10 16.34
C ILE A 157 7.53 -6.11 15.30
N ASP A 158 7.38 -7.40 15.57
CA ASP A 158 7.68 -8.49 14.65
C ASP A 158 6.37 -8.97 14.00
N ILE A 159 6.29 -8.91 12.68
CA ILE A 159 5.14 -9.36 11.90
C ILE A 159 5.63 -10.29 10.79
N THR A 160 5.07 -11.50 10.72
CA THR A 160 5.38 -12.42 9.62
C THR A 160 4.81 -11.87 8.32
N TRP A 161 5.64 -11.88 7.27
CA TRP A 161 5.20 -11.51 5.92
C TRP A 161 4.23 -12.53 5.35
N GLU A 162 3.16 -12.05 4.74
CA GLU A 162 2.18 -12.85 4.01
C GLU A 162 2.11 -12.37 2.55
N PRO A 163 2.35 -13.26 1.56
CA PRO A 163 2.38 -12.88 0.14
C PRO A 163 1.09 -12.19 -0.36
N GLU A 164 -0.05 -12.51 0.26
CA GLU A 164 -1.36 -11.94 -0.06
C GLU A 164 -1.41 -10.42 0.13
N TRP A 165 -0.57 -9.86 0.99
CA TRP A 165 -0.47 -8.40 1.18
C TRP A 165 0.09 -7.69 -0.06
N ALA A 166 0.87 -8.38 -0.89
CA ALA A 166 1.37 -7.84 -2.15
C ALA A 166 0.31 -7.83 -3.25
N THR A 167 -0.59 -8.81 -3.27
CA THR A 167 -1.53 -9.06 -4.38
C THR A 167 -2.87 -8.36 -4.22
N ASN A 168 -3.27 -7.99 -3.00
CA ASN A 168 -4.58 -7.43 -2.73
C ASN A 168 -4.69 -5.97 -3.20
N ASN A 169 -5.67 -5.67 -4.07
CA ASN A 169 -5.91 -4.35 -4.65
C ASN A 169 -6.65 -3.36 -3.72
N GLU A 170 -7.24 -3.80 -2.62
CA GLU A 170 -7.83 -2.94 -1.59
C GLU A 170 -6.76 -2.40 -0.63
N TYR A 171 -5.94 -1.53 -1.14
CA TYR A 171 -4.68 -1.05 -0.56
C TYR A 171 -4.76 -0.50 0.87
N ALA A 172 -5.88 0.09 1.24
CA ALA A 172 -5.97 0.83 2.50
C ALA A 172 -6.32 -0.04 3.70
N LYS A 173 -7.14 -1.09 3.52
CA LYS A 173 -7.66 -1.89 4.64
C LYS A 173 -6.78 -3.07 5.05
N VAL A 174 -5.87 -3.52 4.19
CA VAL A 174 -5.23 -4.84 4.30
C VAL A 174 -3.71 -4.79 4.43
N ASN A 175 -3.06 -3.63 4.29
CA ASN A 175 -1.62 -3.57 4.51
C ASN A 175 -1.30 -3.30 5.99
N PRO A 176 -0.99 -4.35 6.80
CA PRO A 176 -0.68 -4.20 8.22
C PRO A 176 0.61 -3.42 8.48
N LEU A 177 1.40 -3.15 7.44
CA LEU A 177 2.64 -2.39 7.52
C LEU A 177 2.43 -0.87 7.39
N SER A 178 1.26 -0.43 6.91
CA SER A 178 0.95 1.00 6.68
C SER A 178 1.08 1.89 7.93
N PRO A 179 0.76 1.42 9.17
CA PRO A 179 0.83 2.25 10.36
C PRO A 179 2.25 2.57 10.84
N TYR A 180 3.27 1.90 10.29
CA TYR A 180 4.64 2.00 10.77
C TYR A 180 5.46 3.04 9.99
N ASP A 181 6.42 3.66 10.68
CA ASP A 181 7.29 4.69 10.10
C ASP A 181 8.37 4.12 9.23
N LEU A 182 8.96 3.02 9.68
CA LEU A 182 10.04 2.32 9.00
C LEU A 182 9.78 0.82 8.99
N ILE A 183 10.03 0.19 7.86
CA ILE A 183 9.97 -1.25 7.69
C ILE A 183 11.39 -1.81 7.58
N LEU A 184 11.72 -2.77 8.42
CA LEU A 184 12.91 -3.59 8.32
C LEU A 184 12.50 -4.93 7.70
N PHE A 185 12.75 -5.08 6.40
CA PHE A 185 12.36 -6.27 5.66
C PHE A 185 13.54 -7.24 5.58
N LEU A 186 13.43 -8.41 6.22
CA LEU A 186 14.48 -9.43 6.26
C LEU A 186 14.32 -10.46 5.15
N THR A 187 15.44 -10.75 4.48
CA THR A 187 15.61 -11.87 3.56
C THR A 187 16.93 -12.62 3.83
N THR A 188 17.12 -13.81 3.28
CA THR A 188 18.33 -14.62 3.48
C THR A 188 19.07 -15.00 2.20
N GLY A 189 18.65 -14.49 1.07
CA GLY A 189 19.26 -14.80 -0.23
C GLY A 189 18.72 -13.88 -1.29
N ASP A 190 18.66 -14.38 -2.52
CA ASP A 190 18.01 -13.68 -3.63
C ASP A 190 16.56 -13.38 -3.30
N LEU A 191 16.07 -12.22 -3.75
CA LEU A 191 14.67 -11.86 -3.61
C LEU A 191 13.80 -12.79 -4.44
N ILE A 192 12.83 -13.43 -3.80
CA ILE A 192 11.77 -14.15 -4.50
C ILE A 192 10.71 -13.17 -4.99
N ASP A 193 9.92 -13.61 -5.97
CA ASP A 193 8.93 -12.76 -6.66
C ASP A 193 7.96 -12.07 -5.70
N SER A 194 7.45 -12.79 -4.69
CA SER A 194 6.54 -12.22 -3.69
C SER A 194 7.19 -11.14 -2.81
N GLU A 195 8.46 -11.29 -2.45
CA GLU A 195 9.24 -10.28 -1.72
C GLU A 195 9.47 -9.04 -2.57
N PHE A 196 9.85 -9.24 -3.84
CA PHE A 196 10.04 -8.14 -4.78
C PHE A 196 8.74 -7.35 -5.02
N GLN A 197 7.61 -8.04 -5.22
CA GLN A 197 6.31 -7.40 -5.35
C GLN A 197 5.94 -6.59 -4.10
N ALA A 198 6.24 -7.13 -2.91
CA ALA A 198 6.06 -6.41 -1.65
C ALA A 198 6.86 -5.11 -1.60
N LEU A 199 8.16 -5.18 -1.87
CA LEU A 199 9.06 -4.03 -1.86
C LEU A 199 8.67 -2.99 -2.92
N SER A 200 8.29 -3.43 -4.12
CA SER A 200 7.77 -2.58 -5.18
C SER A 200 6.51 -1.84 -4.75
N LYS A 201 5.60 -2.53 -4.05
CA LYS A 201 4.38 -1.94 -3.50
C LYS A 201 4.68 -0.92 -2.40
N LEU A 202 5.59 -1.23 -1.48
CA LEU A 202 6.04 -0.29 -0.45
C LEU A 202 6.62 0.98 -1.07
N THR A 203 7.45 0.84 -2.11
CA THR A 203 8.00 1.98 -2.86
C THR A 203 6.90 2.80 -3.52
N THR A 204 5.91 2.16 -4.15
CA THR A 204 4.77 2.84 -4.79
C THR A 204 3.92 3.61 -3.77
N LEU A 205 3.81 3.11 -2.55
CA LEU A 205 3.10 3.76 -1.44
C LEU A 205 3.94 4.84 -0.73
N GLY A 206 5.18 5.09 -1.19
CA GLY A 206 6.09 6.02 -0.53
C GLY A 206 6.47 5.59 0.89
N GLN A 207 6.41 4.30 1.19
CA GLN A 207 6.73 3.78 2.51
C GLN A 207 8.22 3.48 2.64
N ARG A 208 8.85 4.02 3.67
CA ARG A 208 10.28 3.85 3.91
C ARG A 208 10.58 2.43 4.39
N PHE A 209 11.54 1.77 3.77
CA PHE A 209 12.02 0.46 4.20
C PHE A 209 13.53 0.33 4.08
N ILE A 210 14.10 -0.59 4.84
CA ILE A 210 15.46 -1.11 4.68
C ILE A 210 15.33 -2.60 4.41
N LEU A 211 15.89 -3.06 3.30
CA LEU A 211 16.04 -4.49 3.02
C LEU A 211 17.28 -5.01 3.74
N ILE A 212 17.09 -5.99 4.59
CA ILE A 212 18.13 -6.60 5.40
C ILE A 212 18.39 -8.00 4.89
N TRP A 213 19.56 -8.19 4.30
CA TRP A 213 20.04 -9.51 3.91
C TRP A 213 20.76 -10.18 5.08
N ASN A 214 20.09 -11.09 5.77
CA ASN A 214 20.60 -11.81 6.93
C ASN A 214 21.30 -13.12 6.54
N LYS A 215 22.08 -13.70 7.48
CA LYS A 215 22.83 -14.96 7.33
C LYS A 215 23.92 -14.89 6.26
N GLN A 216 24.53 -13.73 6.06
CA GLN A 216 25.62 -13.59 5.09
C GLN A 216 26.87 -14.43 5.45
N ASP A 217 26.99 -14.89 6.71
CA ASP A 217 28.01 -15.81 7.18
C ASP A 217 27.97 -17.19 6.48
N LEU A 218 26.84 -17.56 5.88
CA LEU A 218 26.68 -18.81 5.12
C LEU A 218 27.32 -18.76 3.73
N TYR A 219 27.74 -17.59 3.26
CA TYR A 219 28.29 -17.40 1.92
C TYR A 219 29.79 -17.13 1.95
N LEU A 220 30.50 -17.68 0.97
CA LEU A 220 31.91 -17.32 0.74
C LEU A 220 32.01 -15.87 0.26
N PRO A 221 33.18 -15.21 0.44
CA PRO A 221 33.35 -13.79 0.06
C PRO A 221 32.91 -13.46 -1.36
N ASP A 222 33.30 -14.28 -2.36
CA ASP A 222 32.93 -14.09 -3.75
C ASP A 222 31.41 -14.27 -3.99
N GLN A 223 30.80 -15.22 -3.30
CA GLN A 223 29.36 -15.46 -3.36
C GLN A 223 28.60 -14.30 -2.73
N LYS A 224 29.09 -13.73 -1.62
CA LYS A 224 28.49 -12.53 -1.00
C LYS A 224 28.40 -11.39 -2.00
N LEU A 225 29.48 -11.12 -2.74
CA LEU A 225 29.50 -10.06 -3.74
C LEU A 225 28.46 -10.29 -4.85
N GLN A 226 28.35 -11.53 -5.35
CA GLN A 226 27.38 -11.88 -6.38
C GLN A 226 25.93 -11.70 -5.89
N VAL A 227 25.60 -12.17 -4.67
CA VAL A 227 24.26 -12.05 -4.10
C VAL A 227 23.91 -10.57 -3.87
N ILE A 228 24.83 -9.78 -3.30
CA ILE A 228 24.62 -8.34 -3.09
C ILE A 228 24.37 -7.64 -4.42
N GLN A 229 25.17 -7.93 -5.44
CA GLN A 229 25.01 -7.32 -6.75
C GLN A 229 23.67 -7.66 -7.37
N LYS A 230 23.25 -8.93 -7.33
CA LYS A 230 21.96 -9.36 -7.86
C LYS A 230 20.77 -8.71 -7.14
N ILE A 231 20.81 -8.61 -5.80
CA ILE A 231 19.78 -7.92 -5.03
C ILE A 231 19.76 -6.43 -5.40
N LYS A 232 20.92 -5.78 -5.53
CA LYS A 232 21.00 -4.36 -5.94
C LYS A 232 20.44 -4.12 -7.33
N GLU A 233 20.74 -4.98 -8.31
CA GLU A 233 20.20 -4.92 -9.67
C GLU A 233 18.67 -5.04 -9.64
N THR A 234 18.13 -5.97 -8.85
CA THR A 234 16.68 -6.10 -8.68
C THR A 234 16.07 -4.85 -8.03
N LEU A 235 16.67 -4.32 -6.96
CA LEU A 235 16.18 -3.12 -6.27
C LEU A 235 16.32 -1.85 -7.12
N SER A 236 17.26 -1.79 -8.06
CA SER A 236 17.44 -0.64 -8.96
C SER A 236 16.23 -0.41 -9.85
N THR A 237 15.49 -1.47 -10.19
CA THR A 237 14.25 -1.39 -10.98
C THR A 237 13.13 -0.61 -10.28
N ILE A 238 13.24 -0.47 -8.94
CA ILE A 238 12.32 0.30 -8.08
C ILE A 238 13.02 1.47 -7.38
N ASN A 239 14.22 1.88 -7.84
CA ASN A 239 15.04 2.95 -7.26
C ASN A 239 15.30 2.81 -5.76
N SER A 240 15.55 1.60 -5.29
CA SER A 240 15.71 1.27 -3.86
C SER A 240 17.00 0.56 -3.51
N GLU A 241 18.00 0.56 -4.40
CA GLU A 241 19.30 -0.12 -4.23
C GLU A 241 20.08 0.37 -2.99
N LYS A 242 19.89 1.64 -2.60
CA LYS A 242 20.52 2.23 -1.41
C LYS A 242 19.93 1.70 -0.09
N ASN A 243 18.79 1.00 -0.15
CA ASN A 243 18.09 0.52 1.03
C ASN A 243 18.58 -0.87 1.49
N LEU A 244 19.57 -1.46 0.84
CA LEU A 244 20.12 -2.77 1.18
C LEU A 244 21.19 -2.68 2.25
N VAL A 245 21.14 -3.60 3.23
CA VAL A 245 22.18 -3.84 4.25
C VAL A 245 22.34 -5.33 4.48
N GLY A 246 23.59 -5.81 4.52
CA GLY A 246 23.92 -7.20 4.86
C GLY A 246 24.21 -7.32 6.36
N ILE A 247 23.75 -8.40 6.98
CA ILE A 247 24.02 -8.71 8.40
C ILE A 247 24.19 -10.21 8.65
N SER A 248 24.72 -10.54 9.83
CA SER A 248 24.71 -11.89 10.40
C SER A 248 24.30 -11.82 11.86
N VAL A 249 23.03 -12.09 12.15
CA VAL A 249 22.49 -11.95 13.53
C VAL A 249 23.01 -13.04 14.46
N LYS A 250 23.20 -14.24 13.93
CA LYS A 250 23.71 -15.38 14.69
C LYS A 250 24.62 -16.18 13.77
N PRO A 251 25.89 -15.73 13.59
CA PRO A 251 26.83 -16.46 12.74
C PRO A 251 27.04 -17.88 13.23
N ASN A 252 27.32 -18.79 12.30
CA ASN A 252 27.63 -20.18 12.67
C ASN A 252 28.97 -20.29 13.43
N PRO A 253 29.08 -21.21 14.38
CA PRO A 253 30.34 -21.50 15.05
C PRO A 253 31.41 -21.90 14.03
N ILE A 254 32.61 -21.37 14.19
CA ILE A 254 33.74 -21.66 13.35
C ILE A 254 34.77 -22.53 14.12
N LYS A 255 35.35 -23.50 13.43
CA LYS A 255 36.42 -24.31 13.99
C LYS A 255 37.76 -23.61 13.72
N VAL A 256 38.40 -23.13 14.80
CA VAL A 256 39.67 -22.44 14.73
C VAL A 256 40.80 -23.44 15.04
N ARG A 257 41.84 -23.43 14.22
CA ARG A 257 43.07 -24.16 14.45
C ARG A 257 44.20 -23.17 14.71
N LYS A 258 44.73 -23.21 15.93
CA LYS A 258 45.84 -22.37 16.33
C LYS A 258 47.11 -23.21 16.35
N TYR A 259 48.08 -22.87 15.51
CA TYR A 259 49.39 -23.47 15.51
C TYR A 259 50.23 -22.78 16.59
N GLN A 260 50.76 -23.60 17.55
CA GLN A 260 51.63 -23.09 18.61
C GLN A 260 53.10 -23.15 18.12
N GLN A 261 53.98 -22.40 18.80
CA GLN A 261 55.40 -22.36 18.44
C GLN A 261 56.13 -23.69 18.63
N ASP A 262 55.58 -24.59 19.48
CA ASP A 262 56.08 -25.95 19.73
C ASP A 262 55.62 -26.97 18.69
N GLY A 263 54.88 -26.53 17.63
CA GLY A 263 54.36 -27.40 16.59
C GLY A 263 53.05 -28.10 16.95
N THR A 264 52.50 -27.88 18.14
CA THR A 264 51.20 -28.44 18.52
C THR A 264 50.07 -27.67 17.88
N ILE A 265 48.94 -28.37 17.56
CA ILE A 265 47.76 -27.79 17.00
C ILE A 265 46.67 -27.82 18.07
N GLN A 266 46.21 -26.63 18.45
CA GLN A 266 45.06 -26.48 19.32
C GLN A 266 43.83 -26.19 18.49
N GLU A 267 42.82 -27.07 18.56
CA GLU A 267 41.52 -26.86 17.92
C GLU A 267 40.49 -26.46 18.95
N TYR A 268 39.72 -25.41 18.66
CA TYR A 268 38.58 -24.97 19.46
C TYR A 268 37.47 -24.44 18.59
N ILE A 269 36.27 -24.41 19.15
CA ILE A 269 35.08 -23.81 18.47
C ILE A 269 34.93 -22.41 18.97
N GLU A 270 34.91 -21.46 18.05
CA GLU A 270 34.65 -20.05 18.33
C GLU A 270 33.25 -19.68 17.84
N GLN A 271 32.48 -18.97 18.68
CA GLN A 271 31.19 -18.40 18.29
C GLN A 271 31.42 -16.94 17.92
N PRO A 272 31.35 -16.57 16.62
CA PRO A 272 31.52 -15.18 16.23
C PRO A 272 30.36 -14.31 16.77
N LEU A 273 30.70 -13.05 17.03
CA LEU A 273 29.69 -12.07 17.44
C LEU A 273 28.75 -11.70 16.28
N PRO A 274 27.51 -11.25 16.57
CA PRO A 274 26.62 -10.73 15.57
C PRO A 274 27.25 -9.58 14.78
N GLU A 275 27.16 -9.63 13.47
CA GLU A 275 27.65 -8.58 12.57
C GLU A 275 26.46 -7.73 12.10
N ILE A 276 26.19 -6.60 12.83
CA ILE A 276 25.09 -5.68 12.54
C ILE A 276 25.52 -4.21 12.54
N SER A 277 26.81 -3.92 12.59
CA SER A 277 27.37 -2.57 12.71
C SER A 277 26.90 -1.65 11.57
N GLN A 278 26.96 -2.12 10.32
CA GLN A 278 26.49 -1.33 9.15
C GLN A 278 25.00 -0.98 9.23
N LEU A 279 24.17 -1.88 9.76
CA LEU A 279 22.75 -1.62 9.94
C LEU A 279 22.54 -0.59 11.03
N THR A 280 23.26 -0.71 12.14
CA THR A 280 23.16 0.24 13.27
C THR A 280 23.55 1.65 12.82
N GLU A 281 24.65 1.78 12.09
CA GLU A 281 25.09 3.05 11.52
C GLU A 281 24.04 3.65 10.57
N LYS A 282 23.52 2.85 9.64
CA LYS A 282 22.48 3.28 8.71
C LYS A 282 21.17 3.68 9.42
N LEU A 283 20.78 2.95 10.45
CA LEU A 283 19.59 3.29 11.25
C LEU A 283 19.83 4.62 11.99
N ASN A 284 20.98 4.81 12.63
CA ASN A 284 21.30 6.05 13.32
C ASN A 284 21.26 7.25 12.37
N GLN A 285 21.94 7.15 11.22
CA GLN A 285 21.90 8.19 10.21
C GLN A 285 20.48 8.52 9.75
N LEU A 286 19.68 7.49 9.42
CA LEU A 286 18.31 7.68 8.98
C LEU A 286 17.44 8.34 10.05
N LEU A 287 17.63 7.96 11.31
CA LEU A 287 16.87 8.52 12.44
C LEU A 287 17.27 9.96 12.76
N GLU A 288 18.52 10.33 12.57
CA GLU A 288 18.98 11.72 12.71
C GLU A 288 18.47 12.62 11.57
N GLU A 289 18.52 12.15 10.33
CA GLU A 289 18.22 12.96 9.14
C GLU A 289 16.74 12.96 8.74
N GLU A 290 16.01 11.85 8.96
CA GLU A 290 14.70 11.64 8.37
C GLU A 290 13.58 11.43 9.42
N ARG A 291 13.85 11.44 10.72
CA ARG A 291 12.87 11.09 11.76
C ARG A 291 11.53 11.81 11.62
N GLU A 292 11.56 13.13 11.52
CA GLU A 292 10.32 13.92 11.40
C GLU A 292 9.59 13.62 10.09
N LYS A 293 10.33 13.45 9.00
CA LYS A 293 9.76 13.10 7.70
C LYS A 293 9.07 11.74 7.73
N LEU A 294 9.62 10.77 8.47
CA LEU A 294 9.01 9.45 8.68
C LEU A 294 7.67 9.57 9.41
N VAL A 295 7.62 10.37 10.47
CA VAL A 295 6.38 10.63 11.22
C VAL A 295 5.33 11.29 10.33
N TRP A 296 5.70 12.35 9.59
CA TRP A 296 4.77 13.04 8.69
C TRP A 296 4.28 12.15 7.57
N ALA A 297 5.16 11.34 6.96
CA ALA A 297 4.77 10.38 5.92
C ALA A 297 3.74 9.36 6.45
N THR A 298 3.95 8.86 7.67
CA THR A 298 3.01 7.91 8.29
C THR A 298 1.69 8.59 8.64
N THR A 299 1.73 9.81 9.14
CA THR A 299 0.53 10.62 9.42
C THR A 299 -0.30 10.83 8.15
N ILE A 300 0.34 11.21 7.03
CA ILE A 300 -0.35 11.39 5.74
C ILE A 300 -0.98 10.08 5.29
N ARG A 301 -0.27 8.94 5.36
CA ARG A 301 -0.81 7.64 4.98
C ARG A 301 -2.01 7.24 5.84
N LYS A 302 -1.93 7.41 7.16
CA LYS A 302 -3.04 7.13 8.08
C LYS A 302 -4.25 8.00 7.78
N ALA A 303 -4.04 9.30 7.60
CA ALA A 303 -5.11 10.24 7.25
C ALA A 303 -5.79 9.85 5.94
N GLU A 304 -5.02 9.45 4.91
CA GLU A 304 -5.56 9.02 3.63
C GLU A 304 -6.35 7.71 3.73
N ILE A 305 -5.88 6.72 4.50
CA ILE A 305 -6.60 5.47 4.76
C ILE A 305 -7.97 5.75 5.39
N PHE A 306 -8.02 6.55 6.46
CA PHE A 306 -9.29 6.87 7.11
C PHE A 306 -10.18 7.77 6.26
N ARG A 307 -9.59 8.65 5.42
CA ARG A 307 -10.35 9.44 4.46
C ARG A 307 -11.05 8.57 3.42
N LEU A 308 -10.37 7.55 2.90
CA LEU A 308 -10.96 6.56 1.99
C LEU A 308 -12.06 5.74 2.69
N GLU A 309 -11.88 5.39 3.95
CA GLU A 309 -12.91 4.72 4.74
C GLU A 309 -14.15 5.59 4.92
N ALA A 310 -13.98 6.86 5.29
CA ALA A 310 -15.06 7.83 5.37
C ALA A 310 -15.78 8.01 4.01
N GLN A 311 -15.05 8.08 2.90
CA GLN A 311 -15.62 8.14 1.56
C GLN A 311 -16.46 6.89 1.22
N ASN A 312 -15.98 5.71 1.60
CA ASN A 312 -16.72 4.47 1.39
C ASN A 312 -18.04 4.45 2.16
N ILE A 313 -18.04 4.92 3.42
CA ILE A 313 -19.26 5.09 4.22
C ILE A 313 -20.21 6.07 3.53
N LEU A 314 -19.70 7.23 3.08
CA LEU A 314 -20.47 8.23 2.37
C LEU A 314 -21.12 7.68 1.09
N ASN A 315 -20.36 6.93 0.30
CA ASN A 315 -20.85 6.32 -0.92
C ASN A 315 -21.92 5.26 -0.64
N LYS A 316 -21.74 4.46 0.43
CA LYS A 316 -22.76 3.51 0.87
C LYS A 316 -24.07 4.19 1.23
N ILE A 317 -24.01 5.24 2.04
CA ILE A 317 -25.18 6.03 2.43
C ILE A 317 -25.89 6.63 1.21
N ARG A 318 -25.11 7.21 0.28
CA ARG A 318 -25.67 7.78 -0.97
C ARG A 318 -26.34 6.72 -1.83
N LYS A 319 -25.77 5.53 -1.93
CA LYS A 319 -26.36 4.42 -2.65
C LYS A 319 -27.68 3.97 -2.00
N GLU A 320 -27.71 3.81 -0.69
CA GLU A 320 -28.92 3.44 0.06
C GLU A 320 -30.04 4.49 -0.10
N ARG A 321 -29.71 5.77 -0.16
CA ARG A 321 -30.69 6.84 -0.45
C ARG A 321 -31.19 6.84 -1.89
N ALA A 322 -30.35 6.49 -2.84
CA ALA A 322 -30.71 6.51 -4.25
C ALA A 322 -31.59 5.30 -4.64
N LEU A 323 -31.45 4.16 -3.98
CA LEU A 323 -32.16 2.93 -4.32
C LEU A 323 -33.68 3.09 -4.36
N PRO A 324 -34.38 3.62 -3.31
CA PRO A 324 -35.83 3.77 -3.33
C PRO A 324 -36.31 4.72 -4.43
N VAL A 325 -35.52 5.75 -4.74
CA VAL A 325 -35.83 6.70 -5.83
C VAL A 325 -35.71 6.02 -7.18
N ILE A 326 -34.66 5.24 -7.39
CA ILE A 326 -34.43 4.45 -8.62
C ILE A 326 -35.57 3.44 -8.80
N GLU A 327 -35.90 2.67 -7.78
CA GLU A 327 -37.00 1.69 -7.79
C GLU A 327 -38.33 2.34 -8.13
N LYS A 328 -38.65 3.49 -7.50
CA LYS A 328 -39.88 4.24 -7.82
C LYS A 328 -39.95 4.63 -9.29
N TYR A 329 -38.86 5.17 -9.86
CA TYR A 329 -38.86 5.55 -11.28
C TYR A 329 -38.84 4.35 -12.22
N GLN A 330 -38.25 3.22 -11.84
CA GLN A 330 -38.33 1.96 -12.59
C GLN A 330 -39.76 1.44 -12.63
N TRP A 331 -40.50 1.49 -11.52
CA TRP A 331 -41.91 1.12 -11.48
C TRP A 331 -42.80 2.03 -12.33
N ILE A 332 -42.55 3.35 -12.29
CA ILE A 332 -43.29 4.31 -13.14
C ILE A 332 -43.02 4.02 -14.61
N ALA A 333 -41.76 3.81 -15.00
CA ALA A 333 -41.40 3.50 -16.37
C ALA A 333 -41.99 2.18 -16.84
N ALA A 334 -41.99 1.15 -16.00
CA ALA A 334 -42.66 -0.12 -16.30
C ALA A 334 -44.16 0.04 -16.47
N ALA A 335 -44.84 0.76 -15.54
CA ALA A 335 -46.28 0.99 -15.62
C ALA A 335 -46.69 1.76 -16.89
N THR A 336 -45.91 2.76 -17.29
CA THR A 336 -46.18 3.51 -18.54
C THR A 336 -45.95 2.68 -19.79
N ALA A 337 -44.99 1.74 -19.77
CA ALA A 337 -44.74 0.81 -20.90
C ALA A 337 -45.84 -0.25 -21.07
N PHE A 338 -46.57 -0.55 -20.00
CA PHE A 338 -47.70 -1.50 -20.07
C PHE A 338 -49.06 -0.82 -20.32
N ALA A 339 -49.14 0.49 -20.21
CA ALA A 339 -50.40 1.25 -20.39
C ALA A 339 -50.62 1.76 -21.83
N ASN A 340 -49.63 1.61 -22.69
CA ASN A 340 -49.66 1.86 -24.12
C ASN A 340 -49.66 0.56 -24.89
#